data_974220a83fdefd71b0ac620c3c3c6ac9
#
_entry.id   974220a83fdefd71b0ac620c3c3c6ac9
#
_cell.length_a   1.000
_cell.length_b   1.000
_cell.length_c   1.000
_cell.angle_alpha   90.00
_cell.angle_beta   90.00
_cell.angle_gamma   90.00
#
_symmetry.space_group_name_H-M   'P 1'
#
loop_
_entity.id
_entity.type
_entity.pdbx_description
1 polymer ?
#
loop_
_entity_poly.entity_id
_entity_poly.type
_entity_poly.pdbx_seq_one_letter_code
_entity_poly.pdbx_strand_id
1 'polypeptide(L)'
;MSERQRRGAHAEERAARYLERQGLDILARNFRSRQGEIDLVAREGPTLVFVEVRLRVSRAYGGAQASVDARKQARLVAAARFYLSRLRAEPPCRFDVVTFEDALAESPRWLRGAFEAG
;
A
#
# COMPACT_ATOMS: atom_id res chain seq x y z
N MET A 1 -2.83 -18.65 12.66
CA MET A 1 -3.27 -17.42 11.95
C MET A 1 -4.77 -17.26 12.12
N SER A 2 -5.24 -16.09 12.56
CA SER A 2 -6.65 -15.79 12.70
C SER A 2 -7.29 -15.61 11.32
N GLU A 3 -8.62 -15.69 11.27
CA GLU A 3 -9.32 -15.44 10.02
C GLU A 3 -9.11 -14.01 9.50
N ARG A 4 -9.06 -13.05 10.41
CA ARG A 4 -8.77 -11.65 10.05
C ARG A 4 -7.40 -11.50 9.40
N GLN A 5 -6.39 -12.19 9.93
CA GLN A 5 -5.04 -12.17 9.34
C GLN A 5 -5.02 -12.85 7.98
N ARG A 6 -5.77 -13.93 7.80
CA ARG A 6 -5.88 -14.60 6.49
C ARG A 6 -6.53 -13.71 5.45
N ARG A 7 -7.58 -12.98 5.81
CA ARG A 7 -8.24 -12.05 4.88
C ARG A 7 -7.30 -10.92 4.47
N GLY A 8 -6.54 -10.39 5.42
CA GLY A 8 -5.54 -9.36 5.13
C GLY A 8 -4.46 -9.86 4.20
N ALA A 9 -3.89 -11.03 4.50
CA ALA A 9 -2.86 -11.63 3.66
C ALA A 9 -3.38 -11.95 2.26
N HIS A 10 -4.64 -12.41 2.15
CA HIS A 10 -5.25 -12.70 0.87
C HIS A 10 -5.48 -11.43 0.05
N ALA A 11 -5.92 -10.35 0.70
CA ALA A 11 -6.11 -9.06 0.03
C ALA A 11 -4.78 -8.52 -0.48
N GLU A 12 -3.72 -8.61 0.31
CA GLU A 12 -2.38 -8.18 -0.10
C GLU A 12 -1.88 -8.96 -1.31
N GLU A 13 -2.08 -10.28 -1.34
CA GLU A 13 -1.69 -11.11 -2.49
C GLU A 13 -2.47 -10.72 -3.74
N ARG A 14 -3.76 -10.49 -3.62
CA ARG A 14 -4.58 -10.06 -4.75
C ARG A 14 -4.17 -8.68 -5.26
N ALA A 15 -3.86 -7.77 -4.34
CA ALA A 15 -3.36 -6.45 -4.70
C ALA A 15 -2.03 -6.54 -5.45
N ALA A 16 -1.12 -7.39 -4.97
CA ALA A 16 0.17 -7.60 -5.64
C ALA A 16 -0.02 -8.11 -7.06
N ARG A 17 -0.86 -9.11 -7.25
CA ARG A 17 -1.14 -9.66 -8.59
C ARG A 17 -1.79 -8.64 -9.51
N TYR A 18 -2.72 -7.85 -8.96
CA TYR A 18 -3.35 -6.79 -9.75
C TYR A 18 -2.32 -5.77 -10.22
N LEU A 19 -1.45 -5.30 -9.34
CA LEU A 19 -0.42 -4.33 -9.69
C LEU A 19 0.57 -4.89 -10.70
N GLU A 20 0.94 -6.17 -10.56
CA GLU A 20 1.81 -6.83 -11.54
C GLU A 20 1.18 -6.84 -12.93
N ARG A 21 -0.11 -7.11 -13.02
CA ARG A 21 -0.83 -7.06 -14.29
C ARG A 21 -0.90 -5.65 -14.88
N GLN A 22 -0.78 -4.63 -14.03
CA GLN A 22 -0.72 -3.24 -14.45
C GLN A 22 0.69 -2.76 -14.81
N GLY A 23 1.68 -3.65 -14.73
CA GLY A 23 3.05 -3.35 -15.13
C GLY A 23 3.98 -2.95 -14.01
N LEU A 24 3.57 -3.06 -12.75
CA LEU A 24 4.45 -2.78 -11.62
C LEU A 24 5.24 -4.03 -11.24
N ASP A 25 6.46 -3.84 -10.77
CA ASP A 25 7.25 -4.91 -10.16
C ASP A 25 7.05 -4.86 -8.64
N ILE A 26 6.73 -5.99 -8.03
CA ILE A 26 6.61 -6.08 -6.57
C ILE A 26 7.99 -6.39 -6.00
N LEU A 27 8.53 -5.45 -5.23
CA LEU A 27 9.88 -5.56 -4.69
C LEU A 27 9.91 -6.15 -3.27
N ALA A 28 8.89 -5.87 -2.47
CA ALA A 28 8.82 -6.36 -1.10
C ALA A 28 7.36 -6.43 -0.64
N ARG A 29 7.12 -7.30 0.33
CA ARG A 29 5.81 -7.49 0.96
C ARG A 29 5.99 -7.39 2.47
N ASN A 30 5.03 -6.76 3.14
CA ASN A 30 5.03 -6.66 4.60
C ASN A 30 6.36 -6.15 5.16
N PHE A 31 6.83 -5.03 4.60
CA PHE A 31 8.04 -4.39 5.09
C PHE A 31 7.75 -3.73 6.44
N ARG A 32 8.51 -4.11 7.46
CA ARG A 32 8.28 -3.63 8.84
C ARG A 32 9.46 -2.84 9.35
N SER A 33 9.14 -1.80 10.13
CA SER A 33 10.10 -1.01 10.88
C SER A 33 9.50 -0.68 12.24
N ARG A 34 10.29 -0.05 13.11
CA ARG A 34 9.78 0.38 14.42
C ARG A 34 8.67 1.40 14.31
N GLN A 35 8.70 2.22 13.27
CA GLN A 35 7.75 3.31 13.08
C GLN A 35 6.45 2.89 12.40
N GLY A 36 6.47 1.77 11.69
CA GLY A 36 5.30 1.31 10.96
C GLY A 36 5.62 0.22 9.96
N GLU A 37 4.63 -0.14 9.16
CA GLU A 37 4.80 -1.16 8.13
C GLU A 37 4.21 -0.70 6.80
N ILE A 38 4.69 -1.33 5.72
CA ILE A 38 4.21 -1.08 4.36
C ILE A 38 3.75 -2.42 3.80
N ASP A 39 2.51 -2.48 3.35
CA ASP A 39 1.94 -3.73 2.85
C ASP A 39 2.68 -4.23 1.61
N LEU A 40 2.92 -3.35 0.64
CA LEU A 40 3.66 -3.69 -0.57
C LEU A 40 4.60 -2.54 -0.92
N VAL A 41 5.81 -2.89 -1.37
CA VAL A 41 6.71 -1.96 -2.03
C VAL A 41 6.83 -2.40 -3.47
N ALA A 42 6.52 -1.51 -4.40
CA ALA A 42 6.52 -1.80 -5.82
C ALA A 42 7.35 -0.79 -6.57
N ARG A 43 7.58 -1.06 -7.84
CA ARG A 43 8.27 -0.13 -8.74
C ARG A 43 7.48 -0.03 -10.04
N GLU A 44 7.25 1.22 -10.46
CA GLU A 44 6.68 1.54 -11.76
C GLU A 44 7.70 2.42 -12.51
N GLY A 45 8.41 1.83 -13.48
CA GLY A 45 9.52 2.52 -14.11
C GLY A 45 10.57 2.90 -13.08
N PRO A 46 11.00 4.17 -13.00
CA PRO A 46 11.97 4.63 -12.01
C PRO A 46 11.35 4.94 -10.65
N THR A 47 10.02 4.92 -10.53
CA THR A 47 9.32 5.37 -9.32
C THR A 47 9.07 4.22 -8.36
N LEU A 48 9.48 4.39 -7.10
CA LEU A 48 9.08 3.49 -6.02
C LEU A 48 7.66 3.84 -5.58
N VAL A 49 6.86 2.81 -5.37
CA VAL A 49 5.46 2.95 -4.98
C VAL A 49 5.25 2.21 -3.66
N PHE A 50 4.90 2.95 -2.63
CA PHE A 50 4.59 2.38 -1.32
C PHE A 50 3.08 2.22 -1.23
N VAL A 51 2.61 0.98 -1.07
CA VAL A 51 1.19 0.64 -1.24
C VAL A 51 0.58 0.19 0.07
N GLU A 52 -0.52 0.84 0.43
CA GLU A 52 -1.39 0.40 1.51
C GLU A 52 -2.56 -0.36 0.91
N VAL A 53 -2.81 -1.56 1.43
CA VAL A 53 -3.93 -2.40 0.97
C VAL A 53 -5.05 -2.34 1.99
N ARG A 54 -6.26 -2.06 1.53
CA ARG A 54 -7.44 -1.95 2.39
C ARG A 54 -8.55 -2.85 1.90
N LEU A 55 -9.17 -3.55 2.83
CA LEU A 55 -10.35 -4.35 2.58
C LEU A 55 -11.54 -3.69 3.27
N ARG A 56 -12.65 -3.55 2.56
CA ARG A 56 -13.90 -2.98 3.07
C ARG A 56 -13.78 -1.52 3.50
N VAL A 57 -13.62 -0.65 2.52
CA VAL A 57 -13.60 0.78 2.77
C VAL A 57 -15.03 1.31 2.79
N SER A 58 -15.42 1.97 3.90
CA SER A 58 -16.72 2.58 4.01
C SER A 58 -16.81 3.84 3.15
N ARG A 59 -17.77 3.87 2.24
CA ARG A 59 -18.04 5.06 1.41
C ARG A 59 -18.64 6.20 2.22
N ALA A 60 -19.31 5.87 3.33
CA ALA A 60 -19.96 6.87 4.18
C ALA A 60 -18.96 7.85 4.82
N TYR A 61 -17.70 7.45 4.94
CA TYR A 61 -16.66 8.24 5.58
C TYR A 61 -15.58 8.70 4.61
N GLY A 62 -15.92 8.93 3.34
CA GLY A 62 -15.00 9.50 2.38
C GLY A 62 -14.24 8.50 1.51
N GLY A 63 -14.52 7.21 1.65
CA GLY A 63 -13.95 6.18 0.76
C GLY A 63 -12.47 5.90 1.01
N ALA A 64 -11.74 5.56 -0.08
CA ALA A 64 -10.36 5.08 -0.01
C ALA A 64 -9.39 6.09 0.60
N GLN A 65 -9.53 7.36 0.28
CA GLN A 65 -8.64 8.40 0.81
C GLN A 65 -8.78 8.53 2.32
N ALA A 66 -10.01 8.50 2.83
CA ALA A 66 -10.28 8.65 4.25
C ALA A 66 -9.89 7.40 5.06
N SER A 67 -9.69 6.25 4.40
CA SER A 67 -9.31 5.01 5.08
C SER A 67 -7.88 5.06 5.62
N VAL A 68 -7.07 5.99 5.12
CA VAL A 68 -5.69 6.18 5.58
C VAL A 68 -5.62 7.56 6.20
N ASP A 69 -5.89 7.64 7.50
CA ASP A 69 -5.89 8.90 8.24
C ASP A 69 -4.47 9.46 8.41
N ALA A 70 -4.38 10.68 8.96
CA ALA A 70 -3.10 11.38 9.11
C ALA A 70 -2.09 10.58 9.94
N ARG A 71 -2.56 9.91 10.98
CA ARG A 71 -1.70 9.09 11.85
C ARG A 71 -1.12 7.92 11.08
N LYS A 72 -1.93 7.22 10.31
CA LYS A 72 -1.49 6.10 9.50
C LYS A 72 -0.57 6.55 8.38
N GLN A 73 -0.89 7.68 7.74
CA GLN A 73 0.00 8.26 6.73
C GLN A 73 1.38 8.56 7.31
N ALA A 74 1.45 9.14 8.51
CA ALA A 74 2.71 9.44 9.17
C ALA A 74 3.53 8.18 9.41
N ARG A 75 2.89 7.10 9.82
CA ARG A 75 3.56 5.82 10.04
C ARG A 75 4.05 5.20 8.75
N LEU A 76 3.26 5.28 7.68
CA LEU A 76 3.67 4.81 6.36
C LEU A 76 4.86 5.61 5.83
N VAL A 77 4.82 6.93 5.97
CA VAL A 77 5.93 7.80 5.55
C VAL A 77 7.19 7.46 6.32
N ALA A 78 7.10 7.25 7.64
CA ALA A 78 8.25 6.89 8.46
C ALA A 78 8.86 5.55 8.03
N ALA A 79 8.02 4.55 7.75
CA ALA A 79 8.48 3.25 7.26
C ALA A 79 9.12 3.39 5.87
N ALA A 80 8.55 4.22 5.00
CA ALA A 80 9.11 4.47 3.68
C ALA A 80 10.47 5.15 3.75
N ARG A 81 10.64 6.12 4.65
CA ARG A 81 11.93 6.77 4.86
C ARG A 81 12.98 5.78 5.33
N PHE A 82 12.60 4.86 6.21
CA PHE A 82 13.50 3.80 6.65
C PHE A 82 13.88 2.90 5.48
N TYR A 83 12.92 2.51 4.65
CA TYR A 83 13.20 1.73 3.44
C TYR A 83 14.18 2.46 2.53
N LEU A 84 13.92 3.74 2.26
CA LEU A 84 14.76 4.56 1.37
C LEU A 84 16.16 4.74 1.92
N SER A 85 16.34 4.81 3.25
CA SER A 85 17.64 4.98 3.88
C SER A 85 18.61 3.83 3.58
N ARG A 86 18.09 2.70 3.15
CA ARG A 86 18.88 1.51 2.82
C ARG A 86 19.32 1.49 1.36
N LEU A 87 18.87 2.45 0.56
CA LEU A 87 19.22 2.55 -0.85
C LEU A 87 20.38 3.53 -1.05
N ARG A 88 21.15 3.32 -2.12
CA ARG A 88 22.29 4.19 -2.43
C ARG A 88 21.86 5.58 -2.91
N ALA A 89 20.72 5.64 -3.60
CA ALA A 89 20.17 6.87 -4.11
C ALA A 89 18.68 6.89 -3.81
N GLU A 90 18.13 8.09 -3.65
CA GLU A 90 16.72 8.25 -3.38
C GLU A 90 15.96 8.41 -4.70
N PRO A 91 15.21 7.38 -5.13
CA PRO A 91 14.40 7.47 -6.35
C PRO A 91 13.15 8.32 -6.10
N PRO A 92 12.48 8.77 -7.17
CA PRO A 92 11.15 9.33 -7.00
C PRO A 92 10.24 8.28 -6.38
N CYS A 93 9.32 8.71 -5.53
CA CYS A 93 8.38 7.81 -4.88
C CYS A 93 7.00 8.42 -4.73
N ARG A 94 6.02 7.55 -4.57
CA ARG A 94 4.66 7.97 -4.29
C ARG A 94 3.97 6.95 -3.39
N PHE A 95 2.88 7.36 -2.78
CA PHE A 95 2.07 6.53 -1.90
C PHE A 95 0.74 6.23 -2.56
N ASP A 96 0.46 4.95 -2.74
CA ASP A 96 -0.78 4.47 -3.37
C ASP A 96 -1.62 3.69 -2.37
N VAL A 97 -2.92 3.64 -2.62
CA VAL A 97 -3.84 2.82 -1.83
C VAL A 97 -4.59 1.90 -2.81
N VAL A 98 -4.64 0.63 -2.47
CA VAL A 98 -5.43 -0.36 -3.21
C VAL A 98 -6.53 -0.86 -2.28
N THR A 99 -7.78 -0.73 -2.71
CA THR A 99 -8.93 -1.10 -1.88
C THR A 99 -9.79 -2.15 -2.57
N PHE A 100 -10.33 -3.07 -1.76
CA PHE A 100 -11.34 -4.02 -2.18
C PHE A 100 -12.62 -3.73 -1.42
N GLU A 101 -13.75 -3.65 -2.11
CA GLU A 101 -15.04 -3.41 -1.45
C GLU A 101 -15.45 -4.59 -0.56
N ASP A 102 -15.12 -5.79 -1.00
CA ASP A 102 -15.31 -7.01 -0.21
C ASP A 102 -14.28 -8.06 -0.61
N ALA A 103 -14.27 -9.17 0.13
CA ALA A 103 -13.31 -10.25 -0.10
C ALA A 103 -13.47 -10.95 -1.45
N LEU A 104 -14.62 -10.81 -2.10
CA LEU A 104 -14.94 -11.46 -3.36
C LEU A 104 -14.79 -10.52 -4.57
N ALA A 105 -14.53 -9.25 -4.34
CA ALA A 105 -14.37 -8.28 -5.41
C ALA A 105 -13.23 -8.71 -6.34
N GLU A 106 -13.53 -8.81 -7.63
CA GLU A 106 -12.54 -9.25 -8.62
C GLU A 106 -11.51 -8.16 -8.91
N SER A 107 -11.96 -6.92 -8.92
CA SER A 107 -11.11 -5.77 -9.22
C SER A 107 -11.06 -4.81 -8.06
N PRO A 108 -9.85 -4.46 -7.62
CA PRO A 108 -9.71 -3.42 -6.62
C PRO A 108 -9.86 -2.03 -7.23
N ARG A 109 -10.01 -1.04 -6.36
CA ARG A 109 -9.77 0.35 -6.73
C ARG A 109 -8.33 0.68 -6.41
N TRP A 110 -7.65 1.29 -7.35
CA TRP A 110 -6.27 1.71 -7.20
C TRP A 110 -6.20 3.23 -7.21
N LEU A 111 -5.82 3.80 -6.08
CA LEU A 111 -5.71 5.23 -5.91
C LEU A 111 -4.22 5.60 -5.96
N ARG A 112 -3.79 6.11 -7.10
CA ARG A 112 -2.40 6.54 -7.30
C ARG A 112 -2.16 7.88 -6.63
N GLY A 113 -1.04 8.02 -5.94
CA GLY A 113 -0.71 9.27 -5.29
C GLY A 113 -1.76 9.70 -4.29
N ALA A 114 -2.19 8.76 -3.43
CA ALA A 114 -3.28 8.99 -2.49
C ALA A 114 -2.96 10.08 -1.47
N PHE A 115 -1.69 10.28 -1.15
CA PHE A 115 -1.22 11.34 -0.26
C PHE A 115 0.25 11.61 -0.50
N GLU A 116 0.74 12.71 0.02
CA GLU A 116 2.14 13.10 -0.09
C GLU A 116 2.85 12.98 1.26
N ALA A 117 4.18 12.85 1.20
CA ALA A 117 5.02 12.72 2.38
C ALA A 117 5.26 14.03 3.13
N GLY A 118 4.70 15.11 2.64
CA GLY A 118 4.90 16.48 3.11
C GLY A 118 4.69 16.79 4.59
#